data_0da09e36196462cbd11816beb721db22
#
_entry.id   0da09e36196462cbd11816beb721db22
#
_cell.length_a   1.000
_cell.length_b   1.000
_cell.length_c   1.000
_cell.angle_alpha   90.00
_cell.angle_beta   90.00
_cell.angle_gamma   90.00
#
_symmetry.space_group_name_H-M   'P 1'
#
loop_
_entity.id
_entity.type
_entity.pdbx_description
1 polymer ?
#
loop_
_entity_poly.entity_id
_entity_poly.type
_entity_poly.pdbx_seq_one_letter_code
_entity_poly.pdbx_strand_id
1 'polypeptide(L)'
;LPQKPLGHWSSWAEFRACDNLQAVYWLYNLTGEDFLLELGHLLHRQSFSFIDMVDRGDLRRPCTIHCVNLAQGIKEPIIYYQQDTDRKYIDAVKEGFRDIRRFHGQPQGMYGGDEALHGNNPTQGSELCSAVELMYSLEKMVEITGDIDFADHLERIAFNALPAQISDDFMTKQYFQQPNQVMVTRHRRNFDQDRSEERRVGKECC
;
A
#
# COMPACT_ATOMS: atom_id res chain seq x y z
N LEU A 1 8.50 -19.22 12.65
CA LEU A 1 7.23 -19.07 11.95
C LEU A 1 6.23 -20.19 12.25
N PRO A 2 6.52 -21.50 12.18
CA PRO A 2 5.54 -22.53 12.52
C PRO A 2 4.99 -22.46 13.94
N GLN A 3 5.85 -22.07 14.91
CA GLN A 3 5.51 -21.98 16.33
C GLN A 3 5.05 -20.58 16.75
N LYS A 4 5.42 -19.55 16.01
CA LYS A 4 5.10 -18.14 16.27
C LYS A 4 4.64 -17.51 14.95
N PRO A 5 3.34 -17.45 14.70
CA PRO A 5 2.81 -16.84 13.47
C PRO A 5 3.17 -15.36 13.41
N LEU A 6 3.11 -14.78 12.22
CA LEU A 6 3.47 -13.37 11.97
C LEU A 6 2.71 -12.41 12.90
N GLY A 7 1.43 -12.62 13.12
CA GLY A 7 0.60 -11.80 14.01
C GLY A 7 0.94 -11.93 15.50
N HIS A 8 1.79 -12.87 15.89
CA HIS A 8 2.21 -13.03 17.29
C HIS A 8 2.90 -11.77 17.85
N TRP A 9 3.67 -11.07 17.02
CA TRP A 9 4.43 -9.89 17.43
C TRP A 9 3.67 -8.58 17.18
N SER A 10 3.00 -8.50 16.05
CA SER A 10 2.25 -7.34 15.61
C SER A 10 1.35 -7.72 14.44
N SER A 11 0.12 -7.23 14.43
CA SER A 11 -0.77 -7.36 13.26
C SER A 11 -0.16 -6.76 11.98
N TRP A 12 0.70 -5.76 12.12
CA TRP A 12 1.42 -5.17 10.97
C TRP A 12 2.30 -6.18 10.24
N ALA A 13 2.87 -7.14 10.96
CA ALA A 13 3.69 -8.19 10.34
C ALA A 13 2.88 -9.08 9.38
N GLU A 14 1.59 -9.29 9.64
CA GLU A 14 0.69 -10.00 8.71
C GLU A 14 0.37 -9.16 7.49
N PHE A 15 0.00 -7.89 7.69
CA PHE A 15 -0.34 -6.98 6.58
C PHE A 15 0.83 -6.69 5.65
N ARG A 16 2.06 -6.67 6.18
CA ARG A 16 3.29 -6.31 5.46
C ARG A 16 4.18 -7.51 5.11
N ALA A 17 3.65 -8.72 5.21
CA ALA A 17 4.40 -9.95 4.94
C ALA A 17 4.94 -10.05 3.51
N CYS A 18 4.33 -9.32 2.57
CA CYS A 18 4.76 -9.23 1.18
C CYS A 18 6.21 -8.78 1.00
N ASP A 19 6.72 -7.90 1.86
CA ASP A 19 8.09 -7.42 1.77
C ASP A 19 9.09 -8.52 2.18
N ASN A 20 8.73 -9.29 3.22
CA ASN A 20 9.49 -10.48 3.58
C ASN A 20 9.47 -11.54 2.46
N LEU A 21 8.30 -11.76 1.86
CA LEU A 21 8.12 -12.71 0.76
C LEU A 21 8.96 -12.31 -0.45
N GLN A 22 8.99 -11.02 -0.79
CA GLN A 22 9.82 -10.48 -1.87
C GLN A 22 11.31 -10.70 -1.60
N ALA A 23 11.76 -10.46 -0.36
CA ALA A 23 13.15 -10.70 0.03
C ALA A 23 13.52 -12.20 -0.05
N VAL A 24 12.59 -13.09 0.32
CA VAL A 24 12.77 -14.54 0.21
C VAL A 24 12.93 -14.96 -1.25
N TYR A 25 12.10 -14.46 -2.16
CA TYR A 25 12.23 -14.80 -3.59
C TYR A 25 13.46 -14.19 -4.25
N TRP A 26 13.84 -12.98 -3.85
CA TRP A 26 15.11 -12.40 -4.27
C TRP A 26 16.29 -13.29 -3.85
N LEU A 27 16.29 -13.77 -2.62
CA LEU A 27 17.35 -14.66 -2.11
C LEU A 27 17.32 -16.03 -2.83
N TYR A 28 16.12 -16.58 -3.06
CA TYR A 28 15.97 -17.81 -3.85
C TYR A 28 16.59 -17.68 -5.24
N ASN A 29 16.33 -16.58 -5.93
CA ASN A 29 16.90 -16.33 -7.25
C ASN A 29 18.43 -16.22 -7.25
N LEU A 30 19.04 -15.86 -6.12
CA LEU A 30 20.49 -15.80 -5.98
C LEU A 30 21.11 -17.14 -5.59
N THR A 31 20.43 -17.94 -4.78
CA THR A 31 21.03 -19.11 -4.12
C THR A 31 20.52 -20.45 -4.65
N GLY A 32 19.27 -20.49 -5.13
CA GLY A 32 18.60 -21.72 -5.55
C GLY A 32 18.21 -22.65 -4.41
N GLU A 33 18.17 -22.18 -3.18
CA GLU A 33 17.91 -23.01 -1.99
C GLU A 33 16.41 -23.29 -1.83
N ASP A 34 16.00 -24.55 -2.02
CA ASP A 34 14.57 -24.96 -2.04
C ASP A 34 13.79 -24.61 -0.76
N PHE A 35 14.43 -24.61 0.41
CA PHE A 35 13.74 -24.23 1.66
C PHE A 35 13.17 -22.80 1.61
N LEU A 36 13.69 -21.93 0.76
CA LEU A 36 13.17 -20.56 0.58
C LEU A 36 11.80 -20.56 -0.08
N LEU A 37 11.52 -21.51 -0.96
CA LEU A 37 10.17 -21.67 -1.52
C LEU A 37 9.18 -22.17 -0.46
N GLU A 38 9.61 -23.10 0.40
CA GLU A 38 8.79 -23.54 1.55
C GLU A 38 8.53 -22.37 2.51
N LEU A 39 9.54 -21.54 2.78
CA LEU A 39 9.38 -20.33 3.58
C LEU A 39 8.44 -19.33 2.91
N GLY A 40 8.54 -19.13 1.61
CA GLY A 40 7.64 -18.28 0.83
C GLY A 40 6.19 -18.72 0.95
N HIS A 41 5.93 -20.02 0.78
CA HIS A 41 4.59 -20.59 0.98
C HIS A 41 4.07 -20.37 2.42
N LEU A 42 4.93 -20.55 3.42
CA LEU A 42 4.57 -20.33 4.83
C LEU A 42 4.24 -18.85 5.11
N LEU A 43 5.01 -17.93 4.55
CA LEU A 43 4.75 -16.48 4.68
C LEU A 43 3.41 -16.11 4.05
N HIS A 44 3.14 -16.58 2.83
CA HIS A 44 1.85 -16.37 2.15
C HIS A 44 0.68 -16.87 3.01
N ARG A 45 0.77 -18.08 3.54
CA ARG A 45 -0.30 -18.64 4.40
C ARG A 45 -0.52 -17.90 5.71
N GLN A 46 0.47 -17.18 6.20
CA GLN A 46 0.40 -16.42 7.45
C GLN A 46 0.18 -14.93 7.23
N SER A 47 0.24 -14.46 5.98
CA SER A 47 -0.05 -13.08 5.64
C SER A 47 -1.55 -12.78 5.75
N PHE A 48 -1.88 -11.50 5.89
CA PHE A 48 -3.26 -11.05 5.75
C PHE A 48 -3.76 -11.35 4.33
N SER A 49 -4.91 -12.03 4.22
CA SER A 49 -5.48 -12.38 2.91
C SER A 49 -6.20 -11.18 2.28
N PHE A 50 -5.52 -10.49 1.38
CA PHE A 50 -6.13 -9.44 0.56
C PHE A 50 -7.14 -10.00 -0.44
N ILE A 51 -6.97 -11.26 -0.87
CA ILE A 51 -7.94 -11.95 -1.74
C ILE A 51 -9.28 -12.10 -1.02
N ASP A 52 -9.27 -12.64 0.20
CA ASP A 52 -10.49 -12.78 1.00
C ASP A 52 -11.17 -11.43 1.26
N MET A 53 -10.39 -10.37 1.45
CA MET A 53 -10.90 -9.02 1.62
C MET A 53 -11.65 -8.52 0.37
N VAL A 54 -11.10 -8.79 -0.81
CA VAL A 54 -11.72 -8.48 -2.11
C VAL A 54 -12.98 -9.31 -2.31
N ASP A 55 -12.90 -10.62 -2.09
CA ASP A 55 -14.02 -11.56 -2.27
C ASP A 55 -15.21 -11.23 -1.37
N ARG A 56 -14.96 -10.78 -0.13
CA ARG A 56 -16.01 -10.28 0.78
C ARG A 56 -16.55 -8.90 0.41
N GLY A 57 -15.95 -8.21 -0.54
CA GLY A 57 -16.34 -6.85 -0.93
C GLY A 57 -16.05 -5.79 0.16
N ASP A 58 -15.09 -6.03 1.03
CA ASP A 58 -14.75 -5.10 2.12
C ASP A 58 -14.22 -3.76 1.60
N LEU A 59 -13.64 -3.75 0.40
CA LEU A 59 -13.16 -2.54 -0.29
C LEU A 59 -14.28 -1.72 -0.96
N ARG A 60 -15.54 -2.13 -0.85
CA ARG A 60 -16.71 -1.40 -1.42
C ARG A 60 -17.34 -0.40 -0.44
N ARG A 61 -16.79 -0.28 0.74
CA ARG A 61 -17.30 0.59 1.83
C ARG A 61 -16.14 1.08 2.70
N PRO A 62 -16.32 2.18 3.43
CA PRO A 62 -15.36 2.57 4.45
C PRO A 62 -15.09 1.42 5.43
N CYS A 63 -13.84 1.18 5.73
CA CYS A 63 -13.43 0.10 6.62
C CYS A 63 -12.18 0.51 7.42
N THR A 64 -11.88 -0.28 8.45
CA THR A 64 -10.82 0.03 9.41
C THR A 64 -9.43 -0.40 8.96
N ILE A 65 -9.26 -0.87 7.72
CA ILE A 65 -7.92 -1.18 7.24
C ILE A 65 -7.06 0.08 7.24
N HIS A 66 -5.89 -0.02 7.85
CA HIS A 66 -4.92 1.05 7.81
C HIS A 66 -4.44 1.27 6.37
N CYS A 67 -4.54 2.49 5.88
CA CYS A 67 -4.35 2.79 4.46
C CYS A 67 -2.95 2.50 3.93
N VAL A 68 -1.91 2.68 4.76
CA VAL A 68 -0.55 2.30 4.39
C VAL A 68 -0.40 0.78 4.33
N ASN A 69 -1.05 0.04 5.24
CA ASN A 69 -1.05 -1.43 5.17
C ASN A 69 -1.75 -1.94 3.91
N LEU A 70 -2.83 -1.27 3.48
CA LEU A 70 -3.49 -1.57 2.21
C LEU A 70 -2.55 -1.30 1.03
N ALA A 71 -1.95 -0.11 0.98
CA ALA A 71 -1.02 0.28 -0.08
C ALA A 71 0.16 -0.69 -0.21
N GLN A 72 0.76 -1.06 0.92
CA GLN A 72 1.92 -1.93 0.99
C GLN A 72 1.56 -3.39 0.74
N GLY A 73 0.47 -3.87 1.34
CA GLY A 73 0.13 -5.28 1.36
C GLY A 73 -0.60 -5.79 0.13
N ILE A 74 -1.32 -4.93 -0.60
CA ILE A 74 -2.14 -5.35 -1.76
C ILE A 74 -1.32 -6.01 -2.88
N LYS A 75 0.01 -5.83 -2.91
CA LYS A 75 0.90 -6.52 -3.84
C LYS A 75 1.15 -7.98 -3.48
N GLU A 76 0.84 -8.42 -2.25
CA GLU A 76 1.19 -9.74 -1.75
C GLU A 76 0.76 -10.87 -2.69
N PRO A 77 -0.49 -10.91 -3.18
CA PRO A 77 -0.91 -11.99 -4.07
C PRO A 77 -0.08 -12.05 -5.38
N ILE A 78 0.28 -10.90 -5.93
CA ILE A 78 1.11 -10.83 -7.15
C ILE A 78 2.56 -11.23 -6.86
N ILE A 79 3.11 -10.90 -5.69
CA ILE A 79 4.43 -11.40 -5.29
C ILE A 79 4.40 -12.93 -5.19
N TYR A 80 3.37 -13.51 -4.55
CA TYR A 80 3.22 -14.96 -4.44
C TYR A 80 2.94 -15.66 -5.77
N TYR A 81 2.29 -15.00 -6.71
CA TYR A 81 2.08 -15.51 -8.08
C TYR A 81 3.37 -16.00 -8.76
N GLN A 82 4.53 -15.46 -8.40
CA GLN A 82 5.82 -15.93 -8.94
C GLN A 82 6.12 -17.39 -8.57
N GLN A 83 5.60 -17.89 -7.45
CA GLN A 83 5.77 -19.27 -7.02
C GLN A 83 4.57 -20.16 -7.41
N ASP A 84 3.36 -19.66 -7.20
CA ASP A 84 2.11 -20.35 -7.57
C ASP A 84 1.46 -19.56 -8.71
N THR A 85 1.69 -20.01 -9.93
CA THR A 85 1.33 -19.29 -11.17
C THR A 85 -0.17 -19.25 -11.48
N ASP A 86 -1.03 -19.40 -10.47
CA ASP A 86 -2.47 -19.30 -10.61
C ASP A 86 -2.90 -17.84 -10.85
N ARG A 87 -3.53 -17.59 -11.98
CA ARG A 87 -3.95 -16.25 -12.40
C ARG A 87 -4.95 -15.59 -11.44
N LYS A 88 -5.62 -16.37 -10.58
CA LYS A 88 -6.52 -15.83 -9.55
C LYS A 88 -5.90 -14.71 -8.70
N TYR A 89 -4.58 -14.80 -8.45
CA TYR A 89 -3.85 -13.77 -7.66
C TYR A 89 -3.83 -12.41 -8.35
N ILE A 90 -3.58 -12.41 -9.65
CA ILE A 90 -3.59 -11.17 -10.45
C ILE A 90 -5.01 -10.63 -10.57
N ASP A 91 -5.97 -11.49 -10.88
CA ASP A 91 -7.37 -11.11 -11.09
C ASP A 91 -8.00 -10.52 -9.82
N ALA A 92 -7.72 -11.11 -8.65
CA ALA A 92 -8.18 -10.57 -7.37
C ALA A 92 -7.60 -9.17 -7.08
N VAL A 93 -6.32 -8.95 -7.32
CA VAL A 93 -5.71 -7.62 -7.13
C VAL A 93 -6.30 -6.60 -8.09
N LYS A 94 -6.52 -6.96 -9.36
CA LYS A 94 -7.18 -6.07 -10.34
C LYS A 94 -8.61 -5.73 -9.92
N GLU A 95 -9.37 -6.70 -9.38
CA GLU A 95 -10.71 -6.44 -8.83
C GLU A 95 -10.62 -5.49 -7.62
N GLY A 96 -9.68 -5.75 -6.71
CA GLY A 96 -9.43 -4.87 -5.57
C GLY A 96 -9.16 -3.43 -5.98
N PHE A 97 -8.33 -3.19 -7.00
CA PHE A 97 -8.09 -1.84 -7.52
C PHE A 97 -9.32 -1.23 -8.21
N ARG A 98 -10.16 -2.03 -8.88
CA ARG A 98 -11.44 -1.54 -9.42
C ARG A 98 -12.37 -1.06 -8.32
N ASP A 99 -12.49 -1.84 -7.23
CA ASP A 99 -13.30 -1.48 -6.07
C ASP A 99 -12.74 -0.24 -5.36
N ILE A 100 -11.44 -0.19 -5.08
CA ILE A 100 -10.78 0.99 -4.49
C ILE A 100 -11.05 2.23 -5.33
N ARG A 101 -10.83 2.17 -6.64
CA ARG A 101 -11.06 3.32 -7.55
C ARG A 101 -12.51 3.77 -7.55
N ARG A 102 -13.44 2.83 -7.57
CA ARG A 102 -14.88 3.12 -7.64
C ARG A 102 -15.41 3.74 -6.36
N PHE A 103 -15.02 3.23 -5.21
CA PHE A 103 -15.64 3.56 -3.92
C PHE A 103 -14.81 4.53 -3.07
N HIS A 104 -13.52 4.63 -3.32
CA HIS A 104 -12.58 5.45 -2.53
C HIS A 104 -11.68 6.33 -3.38
N GLY A 105 -11.69 6.16 -4.72
CA GLY A 105 -10.76 6.83 -5.62
C GLY A 105 -10.80 8.35 -5.55
N GLN A 106 -9.63 8.94 -5.57
CA GLN A 106 -9.40 10.38 -5.63
C GLN A 106 -8.79 10.75 -6.99
N PRO A 107 -9.02 11.97 -7.51
CA PRO A 107 -8.63 12.33 -8.87
C PRO A 107 -7.12 12.28 -9.13
N GLN A 108 -6.29 12.51 -8.11
CA GLN A 108 -4.83 12.45 -8.20
C GLN A 108 -4.26 11.02 -8.24
N GLY A 109 -5.11 9.98 -8.24
CA GLY A 109 -4.70 8.58 -8.33
C GLY A 109 -4.67 7.84 -7.00
N MET A 110 -4.83 8.55 -5.89
CA MET A 110 -4.93 7.95 -4.56
C MET A 110 -6.36 7.54 -4.22
N TYR A 111 -6.54 7.03 -3.02
CA TYR A 111 -7.82 6.75 -2.39
C TYR A 111 -8.00 7.59 -1.13
N GLY A 112 -9.26 7.86 -0.77
CA GLY A 112 -9.62 8.56 0.46
C GLY A 112 -9.30 7.70 1.67
N GLY A 113 -8.22 8.06 2.35
CA GLY A 113 -7.73 7.35 3.52
C GLY A 113 -6.54 8.06 4.14
N ASP A 114 -6.73 8.58 5.32
CA ASP A 114 -5.68 9.10 6.18
C ASP A 114 -5.11 7.97 7.06
N GLU A 115 -5.89 7.44 8.00
CA GLU A 115 -5.50 6.26 8.78
C GLU A 115 -6.34 5.03 8.40
N ALA A 116 -7.57 5.25 7.94
CA ALA A 116 -8.51 4.21 7.53
C ALA A 116 -9.13 4.55 6.17
N LEU A 117 -9.72 3.56 5.51
CA LEU A 117 -10.35 3.75 4.20
C LEU A 117 -11.70 4.46 4.34
N HIS A 118 -11.85 5.68 3.81
CA HIS A 118 -12.94 6.59 4.12
C HIS A 118 -14.00 6.79 3.03
N GLY A 119 -13.74 6.37 1.82
CA GLY A 119 -14.60 6.71 0.68
C GLY A 119 -13.98 7.75 -0.24
N ASN A 120 -14.79 8.29 -1.17
CA ASN A 120 -14.31 9.18 -2.23
C ASN A 120 -14.64 10.67 -2.00
N ASN A 121 -15.06 11.03 -0.80
CA ASN A 121 -15.36 12.43 -0.49
C ASN A 121 -14.09 13.28 -0.61
N PRO A 122 -14.09 14.39 -1.37
CA PRO A 122 -12.89 15.20 -1.61
C PRO A 122 -12.36 15.93 -0.36
N THR A 123 -13.13 15.93 0.73
CA THR A 123 -12.66 16.44 2.04
C THR A 123 -11.87 15.42 2.84
N GLN A 124 -11.85 14.15 2.40
CA GLN A 124 -11.06 13.11 3.03
C GLN A 124 -9.60 13.20 2.57
N GLY A 125 -8.69 12.98 3.51
CA GLY A 125 -7.26 13.03 3.25
C GLY A 125 -6.74 11.76 2.59
N SER A 126 -5.60 11.90 1.92
CA SER A 126 -4.74 10.79 1.51
C SER A 126 -3.37 10.98 2.14
N GLU A 127 -2.84 9.93 2.73
CA GLU A 127 -1.56 9.97 3.45
C GLU A 127 -0.37 9.84 2.49
N LEU A 128 0.71 10.58 2.74
CA LEU A 128 1.94 10.50 1.94
C LEU A 128 2.54 9.09 1.95
N CYS A 129 2.56 8.42 3.11
CA CYS A 129 3.08 7.06 3.21
C CYS A 129 2.30 6.10 2.30
N SER A 130 0.98 6.25 2.22
CA SER A 130 0.15 5.45 1.31
C SER A 130 0.50 5.70 -0.15
N ALA A 131 0.80 6.94 -0.53
CA ALA A 131 1.20 7.25 -1.91
C ALA A 131 2.53 6.58 -2.26
N VAL A 132 3.54 6.69 -1.39
CA VAL A 132 4.87 6.11 -1.61
C VAL A 132 4.81 4.58 -1.65
N GLU A 133 4.14 3.96 -0.67
CA GLU A 133 4.01 2.50 -0.61
C GLU A 133 3.19 1.94 -1.79
N LEU A 134 2.16 2.66 -2.23
CA LEU A 134 1.37 2.24 -3.38
C LEU A 134 2.18 2.33 -4.68
N MET A 135 2.99 3.37 -4.85
CA MET A 135 3.91 3.48 -5.99
C MET A 135 4.87 2.29 -6.04
N TYR A 136 5.50 1.95 -4.92
CA TYR A 136 6.38 0.79 -4.84
C TYR A 136 5.64 -0.52 -5.14
N SER A 137 4.43 -0.68 -4.61
CA SER A 137 3.60 -1.86 -4.88
C SER A 137 3.26 -1.98 -6.36
N LEU A 138 2.85 -0.89 -7.00
CA LEU A 138 2.54 -0.86 -8.44
C LEU A 138 3.77 -1.14 -9.30
N GLU A 139 4.95 -0.61 -8.93
CA GLU A 139 6.22 -0.93 -9.59
C GLU A 139 6.47 -2.45 -9.60
N LYS A 140 6.32 -3.10 -8.45
CA LYS A 140 6.50 -4.57 -8.35
C LYS A 140 5.43 -5.35 -9.12
N MET A 141 4.20 -4.86 -9.15
CA MET A 141 3.15 -5.47 -9.97
C MET A 141 3.45 -5.37 -11.47
N VAL A 142 3.95 -4.22 -11.94
CA VAL A 142 4.41 -4.05 -13.33
C VAL A 142 5.57 -4.98 -13.64
N GLU A 143 6.57 -5.03 -12.76
CA GLU A 143 7.76 -5.89 -12.92
C GLU A 143 7.39 -7.36 -13.09
N ILE A 144 6.44 -7.86 -12.30
CA ILE A 144 6.04 -9.28 -12.30
C ILE A 144 5.07 -9.60 -13.43
N THR A 145 4.11 -8.71 -13.71
CA THR A 145 2.99 -9.02 -14.61
C THR A 145 3.13 -8.43 -16.01
N GLY A 146 3.88 -7.35 -16.15
CA GLY A 146 3.92 -6.56 -17.39
C GLY A 146 2.61 -5.82 -17.70
N ASP A 147 1.68 -5.73 -16.74
CA ASP A 147 0.34 -5.18 -16.97
C ASP A 147 0.38 -3.64 -16.94
N ILE A 148 -0.04 -3.03 -18.05
CA ILE A 148 0.01 -1.59 -18.24
C ILE A 148 -0.98 -0.81 -17.35
N ASP A 149 -2.06 -1.43 -16.88
CA ASP A 149 -3.01 -0.78 -15.97
C ASP A 149 -2.32 -0.37 -14.65
N PHE A 150 -1.36 -1.18 -14.18
CA PHE A 150 -0.55 -0.84 -13.01
C PHE A 150 0.44 0.27 -13.30
N ALA A 151 1.03 0.28 -14.51
CA ALA A 151 1.95 1.34 -14.93
C ALA A 151 1.24 2.69 -15.07
N ASP A 152 0.06 2.74 -15.69
CA ASP A 152 -0.76 3.95 -15.79
C ASP A 152 -1.17 4.48 -14.41
N HIS A 153 -1.49 3.59 -13.47
CA HIS A 153 -1.81 3.99 -12.11
C HIS A 153 -0.59 4.55 -11.37
N LEU A 154 0.57 3.90 -11.51
CA LEU A 154 1.84 4.37 -10.96
C LEU A 154 2.19 5.77 -11.47
N GLU A 155 2.10 5.99 -12.78
CA GLU A 155 2.36 7.28 -13.41
C GLU A 155 1.43 8.35 -12.84
N ARG A 156 0.14 8.05 -12.69
CA ARG A 156 -0.84 8.99 -12.15
C ARG A 156 -0.49 9.44 -10.72
N ILE A 157 -0.08 8.52 -9.85
CA ILE A 157 0.33 8.86 -8.48
C ILE A 157 1.63 9.66 -8.50
N ALA A 158 2.62 9.22 -9.27
CA ALA A 158 3.94 9.82 -9.33
C ALA A 158 3.92 11.29 -9.79
N PHE A 159 3.02 11.62 -10.73
CA PHE A 159 2.95 12.96 -11.31
C PHE A 159 1.80 13.84 -10.77
N ASN A 160 0.93 13.31 -9.93
CA ASN A 160 -0.16 14.10 -9.34
C ASN A 160 -0.17 14.03 -7.80
N ALA A 161 -0.29 12.83 -7.21
CA ALA A 161 -0.42 12.71 -5.76
C ALA A 161 0.89 13.02 -5.03
N LEU A 162 2.01 12.46 -5.50
CA LEU A 162 3.31 12.66 -4.85
C LEU A 162 3.76 14.13 -4.85
N PRO A 163 3.77 14.87 -5.97
CA PRO A 163 4.20 16.26 -5.98
C PRO A 163 3.34 17.17 -5.12
N ALA A 164 2.05 16.85 -4.95
CA ALA A 164 1.16 17.62 -4.09
C ALA A 164 1.50 17.54 -2.59
N GLN A 165 2.38 16.63 -2.19
CA GLN A 165 2.72 16.39 -0.79
C GLN A 165 4.15 16.79 -0.41
N ILE A 166 4.92 17.29 -1.36
CA ILE A 166 6.31 17.72 -1.17
C ILE A 166 6.51 19.13 -1.73
N SER A 167 7.44 19.88 -1.16
CA SER A 167 7.86 21.18 -1.70
C SER A 167 8.73 21.00 -2.94
N ASP A 168 8.81 22.05 -3.79
CA ASP A 168 9.58 22.04 -5.03
C ASP A 168 11.06 21.71 -4.83
N ASP A 169 11.60 22.07 -3.66
CA ASP A 169 12.99 21.79 -3.26
C ASP A 169 13.15 20.42 -2.55
N PHE A 170 12.06 19.66 -2.37
CA PHE A 170 12.01 18.38 -1.65
C PHE A 170 12.44 18.46 -0.18
N MET A 171 12.51 19.65 0.40
CA MET A 171 12.97 19.83 1.78
C MET A 171 11.84 19.74 2.81
N THR A 172 10.60 19.88 2.37
CA THR A 172 9.43 19.81 3.25
C THR A 172 8.33 18.92 2.66
N LYS A 173 7.50 18.37 3.51
CA LYS A 173 6.37 17.53 3.12
C LYS A 173 5.15 17.83 3.97
N GLN A 174 3.97 17.61 3.41
CA GLN A 174 2.73 17.51 4.18
C GLN A 174 2.33 16.04 4.32
N TYR A 175 1.80 15.69 5.49
CA TYR A 175 1.42 14.31 5.79
C TYR A 175 0.16 13.89 5.05
N PHE A 176 -0.87 14.76 5.05
CA PHE A 176 -2.10 14.55 4.31
C PHE A 176 -2.27 15.57 3.20
N GLN A 177 -2.88 15.13 2.12
CA GLN A 177 -3.43 15.98 1.06
C GLN A 177 -4.92 15.73 0.90
N GLN A 178 -5.63 16.72 0.36
CA GLN A 178 -7.05 16.62 0.00
C GLN A 178 -7.25 17.14 -1.42
N PRO A 179 -8.11 16.52 -2.25
CA PRO A 179 -8.38 17.02 -3.60
C PRO A 179 -8.92 18.46 -3.66
N ASN A 180 -9.65 18.88 -2.63
CA ASN A 180 -10.20 20.23 -2.49
C ASN A 180 -9.41 21.11 -1.53
N GLN A 181 -8.14 20.81 -1.28
CA GLN A 181 -7.30 21.57 -0.39
C GLN A 181 -7.13 23.02 -0.86
N VAL A 182 -7.46 23.97 0.01
CA VAL A 182 -7.40 25.40 -0.31
C VAL A 182 -6.03 26.00 0.01
N MET A 183 -5.40 25.54 1.08
CA MET A 183 -4.09 26.04 1.50
C MET A 183 -3.29 25.00 2.27
N VAL A 184 -1.99 25.17 2.28
CA VAL A 184 -1.04 24.48 3.15
C VAL A 184 -0.58 25.47 4.20
N THR A 185 -0.66 25.11 5.47
CA THR A 185 -0.30 26.00 6.60
C THR A 185 0.59 25.28 7.60
N ARG A 186 1.46 26.06 8.26
CA ARG A 186 2.32 25.56 9.33
C ARG A 186 1.62 25.67 10.67
N HIS A 187 0.66 24.79 10.96
CA HIS A 187 0.03 24.74 12.27
C HIS A 187 -0.15 23.28 12.71
N ARG A 188 -0.38 23.11 14.02
CA ARG A 188 -0.58 21.75 14.57
C ARG A 188 -1.85 21.14 14.03
N ARG A 189 -1.78 19.84 13.74
CA ARG A 189 -2.92 19.00 13.40
C ARG A 189 -3.32 18.16 14.61
N ASN A 190 -4.62 17.94 14.77
CA ASN A 190 -5.15 17.23 15.95
C ASN A 190 -5.16 15.71 15.80
N PHE A 191 -4.78 15.15 14.66
CA PHE A 191 -4.86 13.73 14.45
C PHE A 191 -3.77 12.95 15.21
N ASP A 192 -2.66 13.62 15.52
CA ASP A 192 -1.60 13.07 16.35
C ASP A 192 -1.21 14.12 17.40
N GLN A 193 -1.61 13.90 18.63
CA GLN A 193 -1.58 14.91 19.71
C GLN A 193 -0.20 15.55 19.93
N ASP A 194 0.88 14.80 19.70
CA ASP A 194 2.23 15.24 19.98
C ASP A 194 3.08 15.53 18.74
N ARG A 195 2.51 15.39 17.54
CA ARG A 195 3.24 15.53 16.28
C ARG A 195 2.60 16.59 15.40
N SER A 196 3.40 17.55 14.97
CA SER A 196 3.02 18.54 13.98
C SER A 196 3.67 18.22 12.64
N GLU A 197 3.06 18.64 11.55
CA GLU A 197 3.63 18.52 10.22
C GLU A 197 5.02 19.18 10.13
N GLU A 198 5.20 20.30 10.83
CA GLU A 198 6.45 21.05 10.86
C GLU A 198 7.60 20.25 11.51
N ARG A 199 7.30 19.35 12.45
CA ARG A 199 8.31 18.49 13.06
C ARG A 199 8.78 17.37 12.16
N ARG A 200 8.05 17.12 11.08
CA ARG A 200 8.36 16.07 10.11
C ARG A 200 9.16 16.57 8.93
N VAL A 201 9.42 17.86 8.87
CA VAL A 201 10.35 18.44 7.90
C VAL A 201 11.71 17.76 8.05
N GLY A 202 12.14 17.02 7.05
CA GLY A 202 13.39 16.30 7.06
C GLY A 202 13.44 15.05 7.97
N LYS A 203 12.31 14.62 8.56
CA LYS A 203 12.22 13.37 9.32
C LYS A 203 11.41 12.32 8.57
N GLU A 204 11.85 11.09 8.69
CA GLU A 204 11.20 9.94 8.08
C GLU A 204 9.78 9.73 8.62
N CYS A 205 8.88 9.29 7.74
CA CYS A 205 7.65 8.65 8.15
C CYS A 205 8.03 7.28 8.70
N CYS A 206 8.21 7.15 9.99
CA CYS A 206 8.45 5.88 10.67
C CYS A 206 7.13 5.26 11.09
#